data_d2def20fa6b0a5e373c47f665e822dba
#
_entry.id   d2def20fa6b0a5e373c47f665e822dba
#
_cell.length_a   1.000
_cell.length_b   1.000
_cell.length_c   1.000
_cell.angle_alpha   90.00
_cell.angle_beta   90.00
_cell.angle_gamma   90.00
#
_symmetry.space_group_name_H-M   'P 1'
#
loop_
_entity.id
_entity.type
_entity.pdbx_description
1 polymer ?
#
loop_
_entity_poly.entity_id
_entity_poly.type
_entity_poly.pdbx_seq_one_letter_code
_entity_poly.pdbx_strand_id
1 'polypeptide(L)'
;MEWIRKLHGTIVGLDTAPLIYFIEKHPVYLPLVRPFFQAVERGDIQVITSTLTLTEALVHPYRHGNQSLAQQYSRILLNSRNLKTLSVSSEIATEAARIRATYGLKTPDSIQLATARVGQTTAFLSNDDGFDTIPGLNLILLDRLLAHP
;
A
#
# COMPACT_ATOMS: atom_id res chain seq x y z
N MET A 1 -12.66 13.33 5.38
CA MET A 1 -11.60 13.21 6.38
C MET A 1 -10.44 14.11 6.00
N GLU A 2 -9.88 14.78 6.95
CA GLU A 2 -8.80 15.76 6.73
C GLU A 2 -7.55 15.12 6.10
N TRP A 3 -7.14 13.97 6.60
CA TRP A 3 -5.94 13.31 6.09
C TRP A 3 -6.07 12.89 4.63
N ILE A 4 -7.28 12.54 4.20
CA ILE A 4 -7.55 12.18 2.80
C ILE A 4 -7.51 13.42 1.91
N ARG A 5 -8.12 14.53 2.35
CA ARG A 5 -8.10 15.79 1.59
C ARG A 5 -6.69 16.29 1.33
N LYS A 6 -5.79 16.12 2.29
CA LYS A 6 -4.37 16.49 2.13
C LYS A 6 -3.65 15.68 1.05
N LEU A 7 -4.18 14.51 0.69
CA LEU A 7 -3.60 13.66 -0.34
C LEU A 7 -4.17 13.91 -1.75
N HIS A 8 -5.21 14.73 -1.88
CA HIS A 8 -5.79 15.03 -3.19
C HIS A 8 -4.73 15.58 -4.15
N GLY A 9 -4.71 15.06 -5.37
CA GLY A 9 -3.75 15.45 -6.39
C GLY A 9 -2.37 14.82 -6.23
N THR A 10 -2.19 13.90 -5.28
CA THR A 10 -0.90 13.26 -5.03
C THR A 10 -0.90 11.79 -5.44
N ILE A 11 0.30 11.18 -5.39
CA ILE A 11 0.51 9.76 -5.60
C ILE A 11 0.95 9.16 -4.26
N VAL A 12 0.20 8.17 -3.78
CA VAL A 12 0.44 7.50 -2.49
C VAL A 12 0.98 6.10 -2.73
N GLY A 13 2.10 5.78 -2.08
CA GLY A 13 2.59 4.41 -2.01
C GLY A 13 1.73 3.59 -1.05
N LEU A 14 1.42 2.37 -1.41
CA LEU A 14 0.50 1.51 -0.65
C LEU A 14 1.19 0.24 -0.22
N ASP A 15 1.17 -0.02 1.09
CA ASP A 15 1.52 -1.31 1.66
C ASP A 15 0.34 -2.29 1.50
N THR A 16 0.57 -3.57 1.76
CA THR A 16 -0.44 -4.62 1.53
C THR A 16 -1.63 -4.53 2.50
N ALA A 17 -1.38 -4.29 3.77
CA ALA A 17 -2.41 -4.38 4.81
C ALA A 17 -3.62 -3.46 4.58
N PRO A 18 -3.46 -2.18 4.22
CA PRO A 18 -4.62 -1.31 3.99
C PRO A 18 -5.55 -1.82 2.89
N LEU A 19 -5.00 -2.44 1.84
CA LEU A 19 -5.80 -3.04 0.77
C LEU A 19 -6.61 -4.23 1.29
N ILE A 20 -5.97 -5.09 2.07
CA ILE A 20 -6.66 -6.24 2.68
C ILE A 20 -7.80 -5.77 3.58
N TYR A 21 -7.55 -4.76 4.41
CA TYR A 21 -8.57 -4.19 5.30
C TYR A 21 -9.78 -3.68 4.53
N PHE A 22 -9.54 -3.08 3.37
CA PHE A 22 -10.62 -2.57 2.53
C PHE A 22 -11.42 -3.70 1.87
N ILE A 23 -10.74 -4.61 1.19
CA ILE A 23 -11.40 -5.66 0.40
C ILE A 23 -12.10 -6.67 1.30
N GLU A 24 -11.48 -7.06 2.41
CA GLU A 24 -12.04 -8.04 3.34
C GLU A 24 -12.84 -7.38 4.47
N LYS A 25 -13.09 -6.09 4.39
CA LYS A 25 -13.97 -5.32 5.29
C LYS A 25 -13.59 -5.49 6.75
N HIS A 26 -12.33 -5.17 7.08
CA HIS A 26 -11.85 -5.25 8.47
C HIS A 26 -12.69 -4.35 9.38
N PRO A 27 -13.25 -4.89 10.49
CA PRO A 27 -14.22 -4.14 11.29
C PRO A 27 -13.67 -2.86 11.92
N VAL A 28 -12.37 -2.82 12.22
CA VAL A 28 -11.75 -1.65 12.85
C VAL A 28 -11.27 -0.64 11.80
N TYR A 29 -10.60 -1.10 10.74
CA TYR A 29 -9.92 -0.20 9.80
C TYR A 29 -10.77 0.19 8.60
N LEU A 30 -11.85 -0.54 8.29
CA LEU A 30 -12.68 -0.21 7.13
C LEU A 30 -13.19 1.24 7.13
N PRO A 31 -13.63 1.81 8.26
CA PRO A 31 -14.07 3.21 8.28
C PRO A 31 -12.99 4.21 7.87
N LEU A 32 -11.70 3.87 8.07
CA LEU A 32 -10.58 4.70 7.65
C LEU A 32 -10.23 4.50 6.18
N VAL A 33 -10.13 3.23 5.74
CA VAL A 33 -9.63 2.92 4.39
C VAL A 33 -10.68 3.08 3.31
N ARG A 34 -11.97 2.91 3.63
CA ARG A 34 -13.04 3.04 2.63
C ARG A 34 -13.06 4.42 1.97
N PRO A 35 -13.06 5.54 2.72
CA PRO A 35 -13.02 6.86 2.08
C PRO A 35 -11.75 7.10 1.26
N PHE A 36 -10.62 6.52 1.67
CA PHE A 36 -9.38 6.59 0.91
C PHE A 36 -9.53 5.91 -0.46
N PHE A 37 -9.99 4.67 -0.48
CA PHE A 37 -10.14 3.95 -1.75
C PHE A 37 -11.26 4.54 -2.62
N GLN A 38 -12.29 5.13 -2.02
CA GLN A 38 -13.29 5.89 -2.77
C GLN A 38 -12.67 7.11 -3.46
N ALA A 39 -11.76 7.82 -2.80
CA ALA A 39 -11.03 8.93 -3.39
C ALA A 39 -10.12 8.45 -4.54
N VAL A 40 -9.51 7.29 -4.39
CA VAL A 40 -8.71 6.66 -5.46
C VAL A 40 -9.61 6.32 -6.66
N GLU A 41 -10.77 5.73 -6.42
CA GLU A 41 -11.71 5.37 -7.48
C GLU A 41 -12.17 6.60 -8.27
N ARG A 42 -12.40 7.72 -7.58
CA ARG A 42 -12.78 8.99 -8.24
C ARG A 42 -11.63 9.66 -8.98
N GLY A 43 -10.38 9.23 -8.76
CA GLY A 43 -9.21 9.87 -9.34
C GLY A 43 -8.66 11.05 -8.55
N ASP A 44 -9.18 11.30 -7.35
CA ASP A 44 -8.67 12.36 -6.47
C ASP A 44 -7.27 12.03 -5.94
N ILE A 45 -6.98 10.75 -5.78
CA ILE A 45 -5.69 10.21 -5.32
C ILE A 45 -5.26 9.11 -6.28
N GLN A 46 -3.98 9.07 -6.62
CA GLN A 46 -3.40 7.94 -7.34
C GLN A 46 -2.57 7.09 -6.37
N VAL A 47 -2.52 5.79 -6.64
CA VAL A 47 -1.83 4.82 -5.79
C VAL A 47 -0.83 4.03 -6.61
N ILE A 48 0.33 3.77 -6.00
CA ILE A 48 1.34 2.86 -6.53
C ILE A 48 1.62 1.79 -5.48
N THR A 49 1.63 0.54 -5.91
CA THR A 49 2.07 -0.61 -5.12
C THR A 49 2.91 -1.54 -5.99
N SER A 50 3.34 -2.67 -5.45
CA SER A 50 4.19 -3.61 -6.19
C SER A 50 3.50 -4.97 -6.40
N THR A 51 4.07 -5.78 -7.28
CA THR A 51 3.64 -7.17 -7.46
C THR A 51 3.84 -8.01 -6.20
N LEU A 52 4.66 -7.56 -5.25
CA LEU A 52 4.73 -8.20 -3.93
C LEU A 52 3.37 -8.13 -3.21
N THR A 53 2.67 -7.00 -3.31
CA THR A 53 1.31 -6.88 -2.76
C THR A 53 0.36 -7.90 -3.39
N LEU A 54 0.47 -8.12 -4.69
CA LEU A 54 -0.29 -9.17 -5.36
C LEU A 54 -0.01 -10.55 -4.74
N THR A 55 1.27 -10.88 -4.55
CA THR A 55 1.68 -12.14 -3.91
C THR A 55 1.09 -12.27 -2.51
N GLU A 56 1.28 -11.26 -1.67
CA GLU A 56 0.82 -11.29 -0.28
C GLU A 56 -0.70 -11.35 -0.16
N ALA A 57 -1.41 -10.62 -1.02
CA ALA A 57 -2.87 -10.60 -1.01
C ALA A 57 -3.49 -11.91 -1.48
N LEU A 58 -2.83 -12.63 -2.39
CA LEU A 58 -3.37 -13.88 -2.96
C LEU A 58 -3.14 -15.12 -2.09
N VAL A 59 -2.21 -15.08 -1.14
CA VAL A 59 -1.89 -16.26 -0.31
C VAL A 59 -3.12 -16.78 0.43
N HIS A 60 -3.83 -15.90 1.14
CA HIS A 60 -4.99 -16.30 1.95
C HIS A 60 -6.14 -16.87 1.10
N PRO A 61 -6.61 -16.19 0.04
CA PRO A 61 -7.67 -16.75 -0.81
C PRO A 61 -7.25 -18.08 -1.45
N TYR A 62 -6.01 -18.24 -1.87
CA TYR A 62 -5.55 -19.52 -2.44
C TYR A 62 -5.52 -20.64 -1.42
N ARG A 63 -5.08 -20.36 -0.19
CA ARG A 63 -5.09 -21.36 0.90
C ARG A 63 -6.49 -21.87 1.21
N HIS A 64 -7.50 -21.01 1.08
CA HIS A 64 -8.87 -21.34 1.42
C HIS A 64 -9.74 -21.70 0.20
N GLY A 65 -9.14 -21.81 -0.98
CA GLY A 65 -9.88 -22.12 -2.20
C GLY A 65 -10.90 -21.06 -2.58
N ASN A 66 -10.72 -19.81 -2.13
CA ASN A 66 -11.65 -18.72 -2.39
C ASN A 66 -11.28 -18.02 -3.70
N GLN A 67 -11.73 -18.58 -4.82
CA GLN A 67 -11.42 -18.06 -6.16
C GLN A 67 -12.05 -16.69 -6.39
N SER A 68 -13.24 -16.45 -5.88
CA SER A 68 -13.92 -15.15 -6.01
C SER A 68 -13.09 -14.02 -5.40
N LEU A 69 -12.57 -14.23 -4.19
CA LEU A 69 -11.72 -13.25 -3.51
C LEU A 69 -10.38 -13.06 -4.26
N ALA A 70 -9.77 -14.15 -4.73
CA ALA A 70 -8.55 -14.09 -5.51
C ALA A 70 -8.73 -13.26 -6.78
N GLN A 71 -9.83 -13.46 -7.50
CA GLN A 71 -10.16 -12.70 -8.70
C GLN A 71 -10.39 -11.22 -8.38
N GLN A 72 -11.02 -10.92 -7.26
CA GLN A 72 -11.25 -9.55 -6.81
C GLN A 72 -9.93 -8.81 -6.57
N TYR A 73 -8.99 -9.44 -5.86
CA TYR A 73 -7.66 -8.87 -5.65
C TYR A 73 -6.91 -8.66 -6.97
N SER A 74 -6.90 -9.66 -7.84
CA SER A 74 -6.21 -9.58 -9.13
C SER A 74 -6.77 -8.45 -9.99
N ARG A 75 -8.10 -8.31 -10.02
CA ARG A 75 -8.76 -7.26 -10.81
C ARG A 75 -8.40 -5.88 -10.29
N ILE A 76 -8.45 -5.68 -8.97
CA ILE A 76 -8.15 -4.38 -8.36
C ILE A 76 -6.68 -4.02 -8.59
N LEU A 77 -5.76 -4.95 -8.37
CA LEU A 77 -4.33 -4.68 -8.48
C LEU A 77 -3.84 -4.54 -9.92
N LEU A 78 -4.45 -5.25 -10.87
CA LEU A 78 -3.94 -5.31 -12.24
C LEU A 78 -4.75 -4.48 -13.25
N ASN A 79 -5.99 -4.11 -12.92
CA ASN A 79 -6.90 -3.47 -13.89
C ASN A 79 -7.57 -2.19 -13.39
N SER A 80 -7.08 -1.58 -12.32
CA SER A 80 -7.61 -0.32 -11.81
C SER A 80 -6.96 0.88 -12.51
N ARG A 81 -7.74 1.94 -12.74
CA ARG A 81 -7.25 3.15 -13.43
C ARG A 81 -6.25 3.93 -12.59
N ASN A 82 -6.54 4.08 -11.31
CA ASN A 82 -5.82 5.01 -10.43
C ASN A 82 -4.95 4.28 -9.40
N LEU A 83 -4.83 2.98 -9.54
CA LEU A 83 -3.94 2.14 -8.75
C LEU A 83 -3.04 1.38 -9.71
N LYS A 84 -1.75 1.68 -9.68
CA LYS A 84 -0.76 1.06 -10.55
C LYS A 84 0.09 0.08 -9.74
N THR A 85 0.17 -1.15 -10.22
CA THR A 85 1.01 -2.20 -9.62
C THR A 85 2.28 -2.35 -10.45
N LEU A 86 3.42 -1.95 -9.89
CA LEU A 86 4.71 -2.04 -10.55
C LEU A 86 5.32 -3.42 -10.33
N SER A 87 5.87 -3.99 -11.37
CA SER A 87 6.67 -5.22 -11.24
C SER A 87 7.92 -4.93 -10.41
N VAL A 88 8.31 -5.89 -9.56
CA VAL A 88 9.57 -5.80 -8.82
C VAL A 88 10.72 -5.95 -9.81
N SER A 89 11.14 -4.83 -10.37
CA SER A 89 12.21 -4.75 -11.37
C SER A 89 13.59 -4.80 -10.73
N SER A 90 14.63 -4.88 -11.56
CA SER A 90 16.01 -4.78 -11.09
C SER A 90 16.27 -3.44 -10.40
N GLU A 91 15.68 -2.35 -10.89
CA GLU A 91 15.78 -1.02 -10.27
C GLU A 91 15.17 -1.02 -8.87
N ILE A 92 13.95 -1.54 -8.73
CA ILE A 92 13.27 -1.65 -7.42
C ILE A 92 14.05 -2.57 -6.48
N ALA A 93 14.51 -3.72 -6.96
CA ALA A 93 15.28 -4.67 -6.15
C ALA A 93 16.59 -4.06 -5.65
N THR A 94 17.28 -3.30 -6.49
CA THR A 94 18.53 -2.63 -6.13
C THR A 94 18.29 -1.55 -5.08
N GLU A 95 17.24 -0.73 -5.24
CA GLU A 95 16.87 0.28 -4.25
C GLU A 95 16.45 -0.36 -2.93
N ALA A 96 15.71 -1.47 -2.98
CA ALA A 96 15.34 -2.22 -1.79
C ALA A 96 16.57 -2.73 -1.02
N ALA A 97 17.60 -3.17 -1.73
CA ALA A 97 18.85 -3.59 -1.10
C ALA A 97 19.54 -2.43 -0.36
N ARG A 98 19.55 -1.23 -0.94
CA ARG A 98 20.08 -0.04 -0.27
C ARG A 98 19.30 0.31 0.99
N ILE A 99 17.99 0.29 0.91
CA ILE A 99 17.10 0.56 2.05
C ILE A 99 17.36 -0.44 3.17
N ARG A 100 17.38 -1.72 2.84
CA ARG A 100 17.63 -2.77 3.83
C ARG A 100 19.00 -2.64 4.48
N ALA A 101 20.03 -2.39 3.68
CA ALA A 101 21.40 -2.24 4.19
C ALA A 101 21.54 -1.03 5.12
N THR A 102 20.85 0.06 4.82
CA THR A 102 20.94 1.31 5.57
C THR A 102 20.08 1.31 6.83
N TYR A 103 18.84 0.81 6.73
CA TYR A 103 17.84 0.97 7.79
C TYR A 103 17.45 -0.35 8.47
N GLY A 104 17.86 -1.49 7.93
CA GLY A 104 17.56 -2.80 8.53
C GLY A 104 16.12 -3.27 8.37
N LEU A 105 15.34 -2.68 7.47
CA LEU A 105 14.00 -3.16 7.17
C LEU A 105 14.06 -4.57 6.61
N LYS A 106 13.03 -5.36 6.87
CA LYS A 106 12.86 -6.68 6.25
C LYS A 106 12.76 -6.54 4.74
N THR A 107 13.14 -7.60 4.01
CA THR A 107 13.13 -7.57 2.54
C THR A 107 11.76 -7.17 1.95
N PRO A 108 10.61 -7.74 2.39
CA PRO A 108 9.33 -7.31 1.86
C PRO A 108 9.04 -5.81 2.06
N ASP A 109 9.32 -5.29 3.26
CA ASP A 109 9.10 -3.88 3.57
C ASP A 109 10.03 -2.98 2.75
N SER A 110 11.28 -3.40 2.56
CA SER A 110 12.25 -2.68 1.74
C SER A 110 11.79 -2.61 0.27
N ILE A 111 11.21 -3.68 -0.25
CA ILE A 111 10.65 -3.73 -1.61
C ILE A 111 9.47 -2.77 -1.75
N GLN A 112 8.57 -2.75 -0.77
CA GLN A 112 7.42 -1.85 -0.79
C GLN A 112 7.87 -0.39 -0.78
N LEU A 113 8.81 -0.04 0.09
CA LEU A 113 9.32 1.32 0.17
C LEU A 113 10.11 1.71 -1.09
N ALA A 114 10.91 0.79 -1.64
CA ALA A 114 11.63 1.03 -2.89
C ALA A 114 10.67 1.29 -4.06
N THR A 115 9.58 0.52 -4.13
CA THR A 115 8.54 0.72 -5.13
C THR A 115 7.93 2.11 -5.03
N ALA A 116 7.62 2.56 -3.80
CA ALA A 116 7.10 3.89 -3.56
C ALA A 116 8.08 4.98 -4.01
N ARG A 117 9.38 4.81 -3.73
CA ARG A 117 10.41 5.77 -4.14
C ARG A 117 10.58 5.81 -5.65
N VAL A 118 10.69 4.66 -6.30
CA VAL A 118 10.82 4.58 -7.76
C VAL A 118 9.58 5.17 -8.43
N GLY A 119 8.41 4.96 -7.86
CA GLY A 119 7.14 5.52 -8.33
C GLY A 119 6.96 7.00 -8.01
N GLN A 120 7.91 7.64 -7.33
CA GLN A 120 7.88 9.07 -6.98
C GLN A 120 6.64 9.45 -6.18
N THR A 121 6.29 8.64 -5.20
CA THR A 121 5.16 8.91 -4.32
C THR A 121 5.51 9.99 -3.31
N THR A 122 4.48 10.69 -2.80
CA THR A 122 4.64 11.77 -1.82
C THR A 122 4.23 11.36 -0.40
N ALA A 123 3.62 10.20 -0.26
CA ALA A 123 3.21 9.63 1.02
C ALA A 123 3.20 8.11 0.92
N PHE A 124 3.26 7.44 2.05
CA PHE A 124 3.21 5.97 2.13
C PHE A 124 2.18 5.56 3.17
N LEU A 125 1.18 4.78 2.73
CA LEU A 125 0.10 4.30 3.60
C LEU A 125 0.37 2.87 4.04
N SER A 126 0.45 2.67 5.34
CA SER A 126 0.75 1.38 5.94
C SER A 126 0.06 1.24 7.30
N ASN A 127 0.20 0.09 7.91
CA ASN A 127 -0.11 -0.10 9.32
C ASN A 127 1.05 -0.76 10.06
N ASP A 128 2.25 -0.70 9.52
CA ASP A 128 3.48 -1.24 10.12
C ASP A 128 4.35 -0.08 10.61
N ASP A 129 4.52 0.03 11.93
CA ASP A 129 5.31 1.09 12.56
C ASP A 129 6.82 0.94 12.32
N GLY A 130 7.28 -0.18 11.78
CA GLY A 130 8.67 -0.38 11.39
C GLY A 130 9.17 0.66 10.38
N PHE A 131 8.29 1.25 9.59
CA PHE A 131 8.65 2.33 8.66
C PHE A 131 8.98 3.66 9.35
N ASP A 132 8.68 3.82 10.63
CA ASP A 132 8.98 5.04 11.39
C ASP A 132 10.47 5.37 11.47
N THR A 133 11.32 4.37 11.30
CA THR A 133 12.76 4.56 11.36
C THR A 133 13.34 5.23 10.11
N ILE A 134 12.53 5.45 9.07
CA ILE A 134 12.98 5.99 7.78
C ILE A 134 12.93 7.51 7.81
N PRO A 135 14.09 8.20 7.75
CA PRO A 135 14.09 9.67 7.75
C PRO A 135 13.39 10.25 6.51
N GLY A 136 12.60 11.29 6.73
CA GLY A 136 11.96 12.04 5.64
C GLY A 136 10.79 11.33 4.99
N LEU A 137 10.41 10.16 5.44
CA LEU A 137 9.25 9.44 4.91
C LEU A 137 7.96 10.08 5.45
N ASN A 138 7.08 10.48 4.55
CA ASN A 138 5.72 10.90 4.92
C ASN A 138 4.86 9.64 5.11
N LEU A 139 4.97 9.06 6.30
CA LEU A 139 4.29 7.83 6.66
C LEU A 139 2.91 8.11 7.23
N ILE A 140 1.90 7.48 6.65
CA ILE A 140 0.53 7.50 7.17
C ILE A 140 0.26 6.12 7.77
N LEU A 141 0.21 6.06 9.11
CA LEU A 141 -0.10 4.83 9.83
C LEU A 141 -1.56 4.83 10.26
N LEU A 142 -2.28 3.77 9.90
CA LEU A 142 -3.71 3.65 10.22
C LEU A 142 -3.95 3.66 11.72
N ASP A 143 -3.11 3.01 12.50
CA ASP A 143 -3.25 2.99 13.97
C ASP A 143 -3.14 4.38 14.60
N ARG A 144 -2.32 5.25 14.03
CA ARG A 144 -2.24 6.65 14.49
C ARG A 144 -3.50 7.43 14.17
N LEU A 145 -4.12 7.15 13.02
CA LEU A 145 -5.38 7.78 12.65
C LEU A 145 -6.53 7.34 13.55
N LEU A 146 -6.52 6.10 14.06
CA LEU A 146 -7.49 5.63 15.05
C LEU A 146 -7.33 6.36 16.38
N ALA A 147 -6.09 6.60 16.79
CA ALA A 147 -5.80 7.28 18.07
C ALA A 147 -6.08 8.78 18.01
N HIS A 148 -5.96 9.39 16.83
CA HIS A 148 -6.13 10.84 16.60
C HIS A 148 -6.94 11.06 15.31
N PRO A 149 -8.27 10.77 15.35
CA PRO A 149 -9.12 10.85 14.15
C PRO A 149 -9.34 12.28 13.64
#